data_0ebaf0f67421902212f6767e603d1361
#
_entry.id   0ebaf0f67421902212f6767e603d1361
#
_cell.length_a   1.000
_cell.length_b   1.000
_cell.length_c   1.000
_cell.angle_alpha   90.00
_cell.angle_beta   90.00
_cell.angle_gamma   90.00
#
_symmetry.space_group_name_H-M   'P 1'
#
loop_
_entity.id
_entity.type
_entity.pdbx_description
1 polymer ?
#
loop_
_entity_poly.entity_id
_entity_poly.type
_entity_poly.pdbx_seq_one_letter_code
_entity_poly.pdbx_strand_id
1 'polypeptide(L)'
;MKVPGRLVAEALKSLFRRRATILYPYRELDKVHLPEGFRGRIEFDRSKCIGCQLCFRVCPAKAIEIIEDEKGKRPIFYIYRCIYCAQCAEVCPTKAISMSKIFENIALRKEDMMVR
;
A
#
# COMPACT_ATOMS: atom_id res chain seq x y z
N MET A 1 10.52 45.97 8.66
CA MET A 1 10.15 45.48 10.01
C MET A 1 8.82 44.73 9.91
N LYS A 2 8.78 43.47 10.31
CA LYS A 2 7.54 42.69 10.34
C LYS A 2 6.72 43.11 11.57
N VAL A 3 5.52 43.59 11.36
CA VAL A 3 4.65 44.09 12.45
C VAL A 3 4.27 42.91 13.36
N PRO A 4 4.61 42.97 14.66
CA PRO A 4 4.14 41.96 15.60
C PRO A 4 2.59 42.06 15.67
N GLY A 5 1.92 40.94 15.47
CA GLY A 5 0.43 40.89 15.42
C GLY A 5 -0.17 40.53 14.06
N ARG A 6 0.62 40.52 12.97
CA ARG A 6 0.11 40.11 11.65
C ARG A 6 -0.37 38.66 11.65
N LEU A 7 0.25 37.79 12.44
CA LEU A 7 -0.15 36.39 12.61
C LEU A 7 -1.52 36.26 13.31
N VAL A 8 -1.86 37.17 14.22
CA VAL A 8 -3.17 37.17 14.91
C VAL A 8 -4.30 37.40 13.91
N ALA A 9 -4.16 38.37 13.00
CA ALA A 9 -5.15 38.62 11.98
C ALA A 9 -5.33 37.44 11.03
N GLU A 10 -4.25 36.75 10.65
CA GLU A 10 -4.31 35.56 9.81
C GLU A 10 -4.92 34.37 10.56
N ALA A 11 -4.60 34.18 11.84
CA ALA A 11 -5.21 33.16 12.69
C ALA A 11 -6.73 33.37 12.83
N LEU A 12 -7.18 34.60 13.06
CA LEU A 12 -8.60 34.91 13.10
C LEU A 12 -9.31 34.67 11.77
N LYS A 13 -8.69 35.04 10.64
CA LYS A 13 -9.24 34.71 9.32
C LYS A 13 -9.33 33.20 9.07
N SER A 14 -8.37 32.41 9.58
CA SER A 14 -8.35 30.96 9.41
C SER A 14 -9.51 30.25 10.12
N LEU A 15 -10.04 30.83 11.22
CA LEU A 15 -11.20 30.27 11.93
C LEU A 15 -12.46 30.24 11.06
N PHE A 16 -12.61 31.21 10.15
CA PHE A 16 -13.77 31.30 9.25
C PHE A 16 -13.53 30.71 7.87
N ARG A 17 -12.32 30.24 7.59
CA ARG A 17 -12.00 29.53 6.32
C ARG A 17 -12.57 28.14 6.29
N ARG A 18 -13.03 27.73 5.12
CA ARG A 18 -13.39 26.34 4.87
C ARG A 18 -12.15 25.45 5.06
N ARG A 19 -12.32 24.31 5.72
CA ARG A 19 -11.24 23.33 5.86
C ARG A 19 -10.68 22.92 4.49
N ALA A 20 -9.38 22.77 4.39
CA ALA A 20 -8.68 22.27 3.21
C ALA A 20 -8.48 20.73 3.25
N THR A 21 -8.64 20.13 4.42
CA THR A 21 -8.45 18.69 4.63
C THR A 21 -9.73 17.90 4.38
N ILE A 22 -9.56 16.66 3.93
CA ILE A 22 -10.65 15.68 3.74
C ILE A 22 -10.94 15.01 5.08
N LEU A 23 -12.21 14.79 5.41
CA LEU A 23 -12.64 14.05 6.61
C LEU A 23 -12.63 12.53 6.37
N TYR A 24 -11.48 12.03 5.99
CA TYR A 24 -11.24 10.60 5.91
C TYR A 24 -11.01 10.05 7.34
N PRO A 25 -11.53 8.86 7.70
CA PRO A 25 -12.41 7.96 6.93
C PRO A 25 -13.91 8.22 7.12
N TYR A 26 -14.31 9.22 7.90
CA TYR A 26 -15.68 9.36 8.41
C TYR A 26 -16.72 9.80 7.39
N ARG A 27 -16.42 10.69 6.45
CA ARG A 27 -17.43 11.29 5.57
C ARG A 27 -17.04 11.45 4.10
N GLU A 28 -15.79 11.39 3.74
CA GLU A 28 -15.35 11.82 2.41
C GLU A 28 -14.42 10.78 1.76
N LEU A 29 -14.79 9.49 1.87
CA LEU A 29 -14.06 8.38 1.26
C LEU A 29 -13.93 8.56 -0.26
N ASP A 30 -15.01 8.99 -0.92
CA ASP A 30 -15.07 9.17 -2.38
C ASP A 30 -14.19 10.31 -2.91
N LYS A 31 -13.76 11.22 -2.02
CA LYS A 31 -12.88 12.34 -2.39
C LYS A 31 -11.40 12.00 -2.38
N VAL A 32 -11.05 10.80 -1.92
CA VAL A 32 -9.66 10.34 -1.95
C VAL A 32 -9.31 9.92 -3.37
N HIS A 33 -8.65 10.83 -4.09
CA HIS A 33 -8.20 10.57 -5.45
C HIS A 33 -6.87 9.80 -5.43
N LEU A 34 -6.91 8.54 -5.87
CA LEU A 34 -5.72 7.71 -6.00
C LEU A 34 -5.24 7.75 -7.46
N PRO A 35 -3.96 8.05 -7.70
CA PRO A 35 -3.38 8.03 -9.05
C PRO A 35 -3.37 6.61 -9.62
N GLU A 36 -3.29 6.48 -10.97
CA GLU A 36 -3.28 5.18 -11.63
C GLU A 36 -2.08 4.30 -11.22
N GLY A 37 -0.92 4.91 -11.02
CA GLY A 37 0.30 4.22 -10.57
C GLY A 37 0.40 3.98 -9.07
N PHE A 38 -0.71 4.05 -8.32
CA PHE A 38 -0.69 3.85 -6.88
C PHE A 38 -0.26 2.43 -6.51
N ARG A 39 0.68 2.33 -5.56
CA ARG A 39 1.23 1.06 -5.08
C ARG A 39 0.60 0.68 -3.73
N GLY A 40 -0.63 0.19 -3.77
CA GLY A 40 -1.34 -0.26 -2.59
C GLY A 40 -1.04 -1.72 -2.24
N ARG A 41 -2.02 -2.43 -1.69
CA ARG A 41 -1.85 -3.82 -1.24
C ARG A 41 -1.49 -4.75 -2.40
N ILE A 42 -0.60 -5.71 -2.13
CA ILE A 42 -0.24 -6.77 -3.08
C ILE A 42 -1.46 -7.69 -3.26
N GLU A 43 -1.80 -7.95 -4.51
CA GLU A 43 -2.72 -9.00 -4.94
C GLU A 43 -1.94 -10.10 -5.62
N PHE A 44 -2.22 -11.35 -5.26
CA PHE A 44 -1.54 -12.51 -5.79
C PHE A 44 -2.54 -13.50 -6.41
N ASP A 45 -2.36 -13.77 -7.69
CA ASP A 45 -3.13 -14.77 -8.42
C ASP A 45 -2.35 -16.09 -8.46
N ARG A 46 -2.79 -17.04 -7.64
CA ARG A 46 -2.16 -18.34 -7.51
C ARG A 46 -2.24 -19.18 -8.80
N SER A 47 -3.26 -18.98 -9.63
CA SER A 47 -3.48 -19.71 -10.87
C SER A 47 -2.40 -19.41 -11.91
N LYS A 48 -1.93 -18.17 -11.96
CA LYS A 48 -0.90 -17.70 -12.89
C LYS A 48 0.53 -17.97 -12.43
N CYS A 49 0.73 -18.30 -11.15
CA CYS A 49 2.06 -18.46 -10.60
C CYS A 49 2.70 -19.79 -10.99
N ILE A 50 3.89 -19.73 -11.62
CA ILE A 50 4.69 -20.87 -12.04
C ILE A 50 5.75 -21.32 -11.01
N GLY A 51 5.86 -20.62 -9.87
CA GLY A 51 6.82 -20.95 -8.82
C GLY A 51 8.28 -20.61 -9.14
N CYS A 52 8.55 -19.64 -10.01
CA CYS A 52 9.92 -19.27 -10.46
C CYS A 52 10.79 -18.61 -9.39
N GLN A 53 10.24 -18.21 -8.24
CA GLN A 53 10.92 -17.63 -7.07
C GLN A 53 11.63 -16.29 -7.34
N LEU A 54 11.46 -15.63 -8.48
CA LEU A 54 12.09 -14.36 -8.78
C LEU A 54 11.64 -13.27 -7.79
N CYS A 55 10.35 -13.23 -7.45
CA CYS A 55 9.79 -12.28 -6.47
C CYS A 55 10.50 -12.36 -5.11
N PHE A 56 10.84 -13.58 -4.65
CA PHE A 56 11.59 -13.79 -3.41
C PHE A 56 13.00 -13.21 -3.49
N ARG A 57 13.71 -13.43 -4.63
CA ARG A 57 15.11 -12.98 -4.80
C ARG A 57 15.25 -11.47 -4.86
N VAL A 58 14.29 -10.76 -5.47
CA VAL A 58 14.35 -9.30 -5.66
C VAL A 58 13.76 -8.50 -4.50
N CYS A 59 13.14 -9.13 -3.51
CA CYS A 59 12.50 -8.43 -2.43
C CYS A 59 13.52 -7.79 -1.47
N PRO A 60 13.67 -6.46 -1.42
CA PRO A 60 14.66 -5.81 -0.57
C PRO A 60 14.31 -5.92 0.93
N ALA A 61 13.02 -5.98 1.24
CA ALA A 61 12.52 -6.09 2.62
C ALA A 61 12.42 -7.53 3.13
N LYS A 62 12.79 -8.54 2.31
CA LYS A 62 12.62 -9.97 2.63
C LYS A 62 11.21 -10.29 3.15
N ALA A 63 10.21 -9.66 2.54
CA ALA A 63 8.81 -9.79 2.90
C ALA A 63 8.12 -10.99 2.21
N ILE A 64 8.87 -11.82 1.49
CA ILE A 64 8.35 -12.96 0.75
C ILE A 64 9.06 -14.21 1.23
N GLU A 65 8.32 -15.26 1.51
CA GLU A 65 8.84 -16.59 1.80
C GLU A 65 8.25 -17.58 0.81
N ILE A 66 8.99 -18.66 0.53
CA ILE A 66 8.54 -19.71 -0.37
C ILE A 66 8.06 -20.89 0.47
N ILE A 67 6.84 -21.31 0.21
CA ILE A 67 6.27 -22.52 0.78
C ILE A 67 6.09 -23.57 -0.31
N GLU A 68 6.10 -24.82 0.10
CA GLU A 68 5.77 -25.96 -0.76
C GLU A 68 4.33 -26.40 -0.46
N ASP A 69 3.50 -26.29 -1.48
CA ASP A 69 2.12 -26.79 -1.47
C ASP A 69 1.99 -27.98 -2.40
N GLU A 70 0.83 -28.65 -2.37
CA GLU A 70 0.49 -29.76 -3.29
C GLU A 70 0.69 -29.42 -4.78
N LYS A 71 0.59 -28.13 -5.14
CA LYS A 71 0.78 -27.62 -6.50
C LYS A 71 2.19 -27.06 -6.77
N GLY A 72 3.16 -27.27 -5.86
CA GLY A 72 4.55 -26.84 -5.98
C GLY A 72 4.89 -25.58 -5.16
N LYS A 73 6.06 -25.00 -5.45
CA LYS A 73 6.60 -23.85 -4.70
C LYS A 73 5.80 -22.59 -4.95
N ARG A 74 5.35 -21.91 -3.89
CA ARG A 74 4.54 -20.70 -3.96
C ARG A 74 5.04 -19.64 -2.99
N PRO A 75 4.97 -18.34 -3.35
CA PRO A 75 5.31 -17.27 -2.44
C PRO A 75 4.17 -16.98 -1.46
N ILE A 76 4.55 -16.69 -0.22
CA ILE A 76 3.71 -15.97 0.77
C ILE A 76 4.27 -14.56 0.92
N PHE A 77 3.37 -13.58 0.93
CA PHE A 77 3.73 -12.18 1.10
C PHE A 77 3.34 -11.70 2.50
N TYR A 78 4.32 -11.24 3.26
CA TYR A 78 4.12 -10.64 4.58
C TYR A 78 3.94 -9.12 4.40
N ILE A 79 2.70 -8.67 4.34
CA ILE A 79 2.38 -7.25 4.09
C ILE A 79 2.97 -6.33 5.16
N TYR A 80 3.03 -6.79 6.41
CA TYR A 80 3.64 -6.03 7.51
C TYR A 80 5.17 -5.81 7.42
N ARG A 81 5.85 -6.52 6.51
CA ARG A 81 7.27 -6.29 6.17
C ARG A 81 7.44 -5.57 4.85
N CYS A 82 6.37 -5.48 4.06
CA CYS A 82 6.42 -4.97 2.70
C CYS A 82 6.59 -3.45 2.67
N ILE A 83 7.49 -2.96 1.83
CA ILE A 83 7.69 -1.52 1.58
C ILE A 83 6.98 -1.02 0.31
N TYR A 84 6.13 -1.84 -0.28
CA TYR A 84 5.33 -1.50 -1.46
C TYR A 84 6.13 -1.00 -2.67
N CYS A 85 7.35 -1.49 -2.86
CA CYS A 85 8.24 -1.06 -3.96
C CYS A 85 7.82 -1.57 -5.35
N ALA A 86 6.86 -2.52 -5.43
CA ALA A 86 6.35 -3.17 -6.65
C ALA A 86 7.36 -4.01 -7.45
N GLN A 87 8.60 -4.14 -7.04
CA GLN A 87 9.64 -4.91 -7.74
C GLN A 87 9.21 -6.36 -8.03
N CYS A 88 8.53 -7.00 -7.09
CA CYS A 88 8.03 -8.37 -7.27
C CYS A 88 6.97 -8.47 -8.38
N ALA A 89 6.15 -7.42 -8.58
CA ALA A 89 5.17 -7.37 -9.65
C ALA A 89 5.83 -7.12 -11.02
N GLU A 90 6.85 -6.26 -11.05
CA GLU A 90 7.59 -5.92 -12.28
C GLU A 90 8.37 -7.12 -12.84
N VAL A 91 9.03 -7.89 -11.97
CA VAL A 91 9.83 -9.06 -12.40
C VAL A 91 9.02 -10.32 -12.66
N CYS A 92 7.73 -10.33 -12.34
CA CYS A 92 6.89 -11.50 -12.50
C CYS A 92 6.58 -11.78 -13.98
N PRO A 93 7.09 -12.87 -14.59
CA PRO A 93 6.90 -13.14 -16.02
C PRO A 93 5.45 -13.44 -16.38
N THR A 94 4.70 -14.00 -15.45
CA THR A 94 3.29 -14.38 -15.65
C THR A 94 2.30 -13.34 -15.14
N LYS A 95 2.81 -12.19 -14.62
CA LYS A 95 1.98 -11.15 -13.99
C LYS A 95 0.99 -11.70 -12.95
N ALA A 96 1.46 -12.70 -12.20
CA ALA A 96 0.70 -13.29 -11.10
C ALA A 96 0.62 -12.37 -9.87
N ILE A 97 1.41 -11.31 -9.84
CA ILE A 97 1.48 -10.34 -8.74
C ILE A 97 1.07 -8.98 -9.30
N SER A 98 0.12 -8.33 -8.67
CA SER A 98 -0.31 -6.98 -9.00
C SER A 98 -0.39 -6.10 -7.75
N MET A 99 -0.39 -4.78 -7.96
CA MET A 99 -0.58 -3.81 -6.89
C MET A 99 -1.98 -3.25 -7.02
N SER A 100 -2.78 -3.39 -5.96
CA SER A 100 -4.13 -2.83 -5.93
C SER A 100 -4.14 -1.36 -5.54
N LYS A 101 -5.30 -0.71 -5.64
CA LYS A 101 -5.52 0.64 -5.12
C LYS A 101 -5.91 0.65 -3.63
N ILE A 102 -5.97 -0.52 -2.99
CA ILE A 102 -6.31 -0.62 -1.57
C ILE A 102 -5.11 -0.17 -0.74
N PHE A 103 -5.27 0.92 -0.01
CA PHE A 103 -4.24 1.46 0.89
C PHE A 103 -4.54 1.20 2.36
N GLU A 104 -5.76 0.79 2.68
CA GLU A 104 -6.17 0.42 4.03
C GLU A 104 -5.63 -0.96 4.38
N ASN A 105 -4.46 -0.99 5.00
CA ASN A 105 -3.80 -2.22 5.42
C ASN A 105 -3.75 -2.28 6.94
N ILE A 106 -4.90 -2.48 7.56
CA ILE A 106 -5.05 -2.59 9.00
C ILE A 106 -5.51 -4.01 9.33
N ALA A 107 -4.86 -4.63 10.30
CA ALA A 107 -5.24 -5.93 10.82
C ALA A 107 -4.92 -6.04 12.31
N LEU A 108 -5.69 -6.83 13.03
CA LEU A 108 -5.48 -7.09 14.45
C LEU A 108 -4.43 -8.18 14.69
N ARG A 109 -4.25 -9.08 13.72
CA ARG A 109 -3.29 -10.19 13.78
C ARG A 109 -2.35 -10.13 12.60
N LYS A 110 -1.12 -10.62 12.78
CA LYS A 110 -0.12 -10.71 11.70
C LYS A 110 -0.55 -11.65 10.58
N GLU A 111 -1.31 -12.69 10.92
CA GLU A 111 -1.82 -13.69 9.98
C GLU A 111 -2.76 -13.07 8.94
N ASP A 112 -3.53 -12.06 9.33
CA ASP A 112 -4.46 -11.34 8.45
C ASP A 112 -3.73 -10.43 7.44
N MET A 113 -2.45 -10.17 7.72
CA MET A 113 -1.57 -9.39 6.83
C MET A 113 -0.66 -10.28 5.98
N MET A 114 -1.08 -11.50 5.69
CA MET A 114 -0.41 -12.40 4.76
C MET A 114 -1.27 -12.60 3.51
N VAL A 115 -0.62 -12.55 2.34
CA VAL A 115 -1.24 -12.85 1.05
C VAL A 115 -0.65 -14.16 0.54
N ARG A 116 -1.52 -15.14 0.26
CA ARG A 116 -1.16 -16.51 -0.16
C ARG A 116 -1.69 -16.82 -1.55
#